data_f66595cac22bdfd4ffd88f0068dabe42
#
_entry.id   f66595cac22bdfd4ffd88f0068dabe42
#
_cell.length_a   1.000
_cell.length_b   1.000
_cell.length_c   1.000
_cell.angle_alpha   90.00
_cell.angle_beta   90.00
_cell.angle_gamma   90.00
#
_symmetry.space_group_name_H-M   'P 1'
#
loop_
_entity.id
_entity.type
_entity.pdbx_description
1 polymer ?
#
loop_
_entity_poly.entity_id
_entity_poly.type
_entity_poly.pdbx_seq_one_letter_code
_entity_poly.pdbx_strand_id
1 'polypeptide(L)'
;MLEIEKAVCGYRRGRRVKKVIEGISMTVEPGEVMCVLGSNGIGKTTLFRSVLGGIPLLGGTVKIDGADLSELSIRERARKIGYVPQSHTPPFPFTAAQVAVMGRTSHMQTFASASKKDYKIAEEALELMGVGYLKDEAYTEISGGERQLVLIARAIAQESDYLIMDEPTSNLDFGNRVRVLRRVRQLAEAGRGVIMTTHDPDHAFAVSSKVTVIKKGGEYLTGDTDEILTCALMDEIYGIRTGVADTVAPDGRRVKTAVGYL
;
A
#
# COMPACT_ATOMS: atom_id res chain seq x y z
N MET A 1 15.00 1.11 -7.64
CA MET A 1 14.90 1.10 -6.18
C MET A 1 14.15 2.31 -5.69
N LEU A 2 13.17 2.15 -4.79
CA LEU A 2 12.51 3.26 -4.07
C LEU A 2 13.20 3.42 -2.71
N GLU A 3 13.75 4.61 -2.47
CA GLU A 3 14.52 4.94 -1.27
C GLU A 3 13.85 6.08 -0.51
N ILE A 4 13.63 5.88 0.77
CA ILE A 4 13.18 6.90 1.70
C ILE A 4 14.32 7.11 2.69
N GLU A 5 14.91 8.30 2.72
CA GLU A 5 16.11 8.60 3.51
C GLU A 5 15.79 9.67 4.55
N LYS A 6 15.87 9.30 5.83
CA LYS A 6 15.71 10.20 7.00
C LYS A 6 14.46 11.09 6.88
N ALA A 7 13.36 10.55 6.34
CA ALA A 7 12.15 11.31 6.08
C ALA A 7 11.50 11.79 7.39
N VAL A 8 11.23 13.09 7.44
CA VAL A 8 10.46 13.73 8.51
C VAL A 8 9.11 14.12 7.94
N CYS A 9 8.06 13.48 8.45
CA CYS A 9 6.69 13.65 7.96
C CYS A 9 5.82 14.35 9.00
N GLY A 10 4.95 15.24 8.54
CA GLY A 10 4.07 15.98 9.45
C GLY A 10 3.35 17.13 8.77
N TYR A 11 2.82 18.02 9.58
CA TYR A 11 1.98 19.14 9.11
C TYR A 11 2.55 20.47 9.54
N ARG A 12 2.52 21.45 8.62
CA ARG A 12 2.87 22.84 8.90
C ARG A 12 1.62 23.71 8.82
N ARG A 13 1.31 24.43 9.90
CA ARG A 13 0.23 25.42 9.97
C ARG A 13 0.84 26.78 10.38
N GLY A 14 1.09 27.63 9.42
CA GLY A 14 1.82 28.88 9.63
C GLY A 14 3.21 28.62 10.25
N ARG A 15 3.46 29.16 11.45
CA ARG A 15 4.73 28.94 12.18
C ARG A 15 4.77 27.66 13.01
N ARG A 16 3.65 26.97 13.20
CA ARG A 16 3.60 25.72 13.97
C ARG A 16 3.89 24.53 13.08
N VAL A 17 4.82 23.67 13.51
CA VAL A 17 5.17 22.40 12.86
C VAL A 17 4.81 21.28 13.81
N LYS A 18 3.99 20.32 13.36
CA LYS A 18 3.70 19.08 14.07
C LYS A 18 4.35 17.95 13.30
N LYS A 19 5.45 17.44 13.81
CA LYS A 19 6.08 16.23 13.30
C LYS A 19 5.27 15.02 13.77
N VAL A 20 5.10 14.04 12.89
CA VAL A 20 4.37 12.79 13.14
C VAL A 20 5.30 11.61 13.06
N ILE A 21 6.24 11.62 12.12
CA ILE A 21 7.33 10.65 11.98
C ILE A 21 8.62 11.44 11.80
N GLU A 22 9.68 11.00 12.48
CA GLU A 22 10.98 11.66 12.41
C GLU A 22 12.08 10.70 11.98
N GLY A 23 12.74 11.03 10.87
CA GLY A 23 13.98 10.40 10.44
C GLY A 23 13.85 8.97 9.90
N ILE A 24 12.64 8.53 9.47
CA ILE A 24 12.46 7.18 8.97
C ILE A 24 13.24 6.93 7.68
N SER A 25 13.94 5.79 7.62
CA SER A 25 14.65 5.34 6.42
C SER A 25 14.23 3.92 6.07
N MET A 26 13.92 3.68 4.79
CA MET A 26 13.58 2.37 4.26
C MET A 26 13.83 2.33 2.76
N THR A 27 14.08 1.13 2.24
CA THR A 27 14.32 0.89 0.81
C THR A 27 13.47 -0.27 0.33
N VAL A 28 12.93 -0.17 -0.87
CA VAL A 28 12.17 -1.23 -1.52
C VAL A 28 12.69 -1.46 -2.92
N GLU A 29 13.12 -2.68 -3.18
CA GLU A 29 13.58 -3.10 -4.49
C GLU A 29 12.42 -3.48 -5.42
N PRO A 30 12.61 -3.43 -6.74
CA PRO A 30 11.71 -4.10 -7.66
C PRO A 30 11.54 -5.58 -7.30
N GLY A 31 10.32 -6.07 -7.25
CA GLY A 31 10.04 -7.45 -6.86
C GLY A 31 9.92 -7.70 -5.36
N GLU A 32 10.05 -6.67 -4.55
CA GLU A 32 9.98 -6.77 -3.09
C GLU A 32 8.64 -6.29 -2.54
N VAL A 33 8.17 -6.93 -1.47
CA VAL A 33 7.06 -6.44 -0.65
C VAL A 33 7.60 -6.01 0.71
N MET A 34 7.33 -4.76 1.08
CA MET A 34 7.59 -4.23 2.42
C MET A 34 6.28 -3.94 3.12
N CYS A 35 6.10 -4.48 4.32
CA CYS A 35 5.00 -4.11 5.20
C CYS A 35 5.43 -3.02 6.19
N VAL A 36 4.58 -2.01 6.38
CA VAL A 36 4.73 -0.99 7.43
C VAL A 36 3.69 -1.26 8.51
N LEU A 37 4.16 -1.77 9.66
CA LEU A 37 3.33 -2.08 10.82
C LEU A 37 3.36 -0.93 11.83
N GLY A 38 2.31 -0.84 12.61
CA GLY A 38 2.18 0.10 13.74
C GLY A 38 0.72 0.32 14.09
N SER A 39 0.47 0.77 15.31
CA SER A 39 -0.89 1.03 15.80
C SER A 39 -1.61 2.10 14.96
N ASN A 40 -2.94 2.11 15.06
CA ASN A 40 -3.75 3.12 14.40
C ASN A 40 -3.41 4.53 14.92
N GLY A 41 -3.33 5.49 13.99
CA GLY A 41 -2.98 6.88 14.32
C GLY A 41 -1.49 7.16 14.51
N ILE A 42 -0.59 6.17 14.35
CA ILE A 42 0.86 6.33 14.53
C ILE A 42 1.51 7.19 13.42
N GLY A 43 0.82 7.40 12.29
CA GLY A 43 1.32 8.24 11.21
C GLY A 43 1.57 7.53 9.88
N LYS A 44 1.21 6.24 9.71
CA LYS A 44 1.41 5.47 8.47
C LYS A 44 0.87 6.20 7.24
N THR A 45 -0.39 6.66 7.28
CA THR A 45 -0.99 7.43 6.18
C THR A 45 -0.29 8.77 5.94
N THR A 46 0.22 9.44 7.01
CA THR A 46 0.99 10.67 6.86
C THR A 46 2.31 10.41 6.14
N LEU A 47 3.01 9.32 6.49
CA LEU A 47 4.21 8.87 5.77
C LEU A 47 3.92 8.67 4.29
N PHE A 48 2.90 7.91 3.95
CA PHE A 48 2.56 7.63 2.55
C PHE A 48 2.17 8.89 1.77
N ARG A 49 1.37 9.77 2.37
CA ARG A 49 1.04 11.06 1.74
C ARG A 49 2.26 11.94 1.52
N SER A 50 3.25 11.89 2.42
CA SER A 50 4.51 12.63 2.25
C SER A 50 5.38 12.00 1.17
N VAL A 51 5.51 10.69 1.14
CA VAL A 51 6.25 9.95 0.08
C VAL A 51 5.65 10.22 -1.30
N LEU A 52 4.32 10.26 -1.40
CA LEU A 52 3.61 10.57 -2.65
C LEU A 52 3.66 12.06 -3.05
N GLY A 53 4.20 12.92 -2.18
CA GLY A 53 4.25 14.36 -2.41
C GLY A 53 2.92 15.09 -2.19
N GLY A 54 1.91 14.42 -1.64
CA GLY A 54 0.62 15.04 -1.26
C GLY A 54 0.74 15.93 -0.01
N ILE A 55 1.74 15.68 0.84
CA ILE A 55 2.14 16.51 1.97
C ILE A 55 3.66 16.74 1.83
N PRO A 56 4.15 17.98 1.86
CA PRO A 56 5.58 18.24 1.79
C PRO A 56 6.34 17.55 2.92
N LEU A 57 7.47 16.93 2.62
CA LEU A 57 8.42 16.48 3.64
C LEU A 57 8.90 17.68 4.46
N LEU A 58 9.05 17.47 5.76
CA LEU A 58 9.66 18.44 6.67
C LEU A 58 11.19 18.28 6.73
N GLY A 59 11.71 17.18 6.22
CA GLY A 59 13.12 16.85 6.10
C GLY A 59 13.33 15.47 5.48
N GLY A 60 14.56 15.15 5.10
CA GLY A 60 14.87 13.92 4.37
C GLY A 60 14.52 13.98 2.90
N THR A 61 14.71 12.87 2.19
CA THR A 61 14.48 12.75 0.74
C THR A 61 13.77 11.46 0.39
N VAL A 62 13.08 11.45 -0.75
CA VAL A 62 12.52 10.25 -1.38
C VAL A 62 13.05 10.18 -2.80
N LYS A 63 13.70 9.06 -3.14
CA LYS A 63 14.29 8.83 -4.46
C LYS A 63 13.69 7.61 -5.12
N ILE A 64 13.58 7.65 -6.43
CA ILE A 64 13.24 6.48 -7.25
C ILE A 64 14.30 6.36 -8.34
N ASP A 65 14.99 5.22 -8.36
CA ASP A 65 16.08 4.93 -9.29
C ASP A 65 17.14 6.04 -9.30
N GLY A 66 17.43 6.58 -8.10
CA GLY A 66 18.40 7.66 -7.88
C GLY A 66 17.88 9.09 -8.14
N ALA A 67 16.72 9.26 -8.77
CA ALA A 67 16.13 10.57 -8.99
C ALA A 67 15.30 11.02 -7.76
N ASP A 68 15.50 12.26 -7.31
CA ASP A 68 14.70 12.84 -6.22
C ASP A 68 13.25 13.03 -6.68
N LEU A 69 12.31 12.49 -5.89
CA LEU A 69 10.90 12.58 -6.22
C LEU A 69 10.38 14.03 -6.26
N SER A 70 11.02 14.94 -5.53
CA SER A 70 10.65 16.36 -5.50
C SER A 70 10.91 17.07 -6.84
N GLU A 71 11.86 16.57 -7.64
CA GLU A 71 12.23 17.11 -8.95
C GLU A 71 11.30 16.62 -10.07
N LEU A 72 10.58 15.53 -9.84
CA LEU A 72 9.66 14.97 -10.82
C LEU A 72 8.33 15.73 -10.84
N SER A 73 7.76 15.92 -12.02
CA SER A 73 6.39 16.40 -12.18
C SER A 73 5.38 15.42 -11.56
N ILE A 74 4.20 15.89 -11.21
CA ILE A 74 3.10 15.05 -10.67
C ILE A 74 2.83 13.85 -11.60
N ARG A 75 2.91 14.06 -12.91
CA ARG A 75 2.65 13.03 -13.92
C ARG A 75 3.75 11.97 -13.95
N GLU A 76 5.02 12.39 -13.86
CA GLU A 76 6.16 11.47 -13.80
C GLU A 76 6.11 10.65 -12.51
N ARG A 77 5.83 11.28 -11.36
CA ARG A 77 5.62 10.56 -10.09
C ARG A 77 4.50 9.53 -10.21
N ALA A 78 3.36 9.91 -10.81
CA ALA A 78 2.23 9.02 -11.00
C ALA A 78 2.52 7.86 -11.97
N ARG A 79 3.50 7.96 -12.85
CA ARG A 79 3.97 6.81 -13.65
C ARG A 79 4.88 5.87 -12.86
N LYS A 80 5.55 6.39 -11.84
CA LYS A 80 6.48 5.63 -11.01
C LYS A 80 5.80 4.98 -9.82
N ILE A 81 4.83 5.66 -9.19
CA ILE A 81 4.17 5.17 -7.97
C ILE A 81 2.66 5.19 -8.13
N GLY A 82 2.04 4.03 -7.99
CA GLY A 82 0.59 3.86 -7.82
C GLY A 82 0.19 3.93 -6.36
N TYR A 83 -1.03 4.41 -6.07
CA TYR A 83 -1.53 4.52 -4.71
C TYR A 83 -2.93 3.93 -4.54
N VAL A 84 -3.05 3.06 -3.56
CA VAL A 84 -4.32 2.53 -3.05
C VAL A 84 -4.61 3.15 -1.69
N PRO A 85 -5.57 4.08 -1.57
CA PRO A 85 -5.96 4.64 -0.28
C PRO A 85 -6.79 3.64 0.53
N GLN A 86 -6.81 3.81 1.85
CA GLN A 86 -7.62 3.00 2.77
C GLN A 86 -9.13 3.09 2.45
N SER A 87 -9.59 4.25 2.03
CA SER A 87 -10.98 4.46 1.61
C SER A 87 -11.05 5.55 0.54
N HIS A 88 -12.05 5.45 -0.31
CA HIS A 88 -12.34 6.44 -1.35
C HIS A 88 -13.85 6.50 -1.59
N THR A 89 -14.39 7.71 -1.58
CA THR A 89 -15.79 7.97 -1.95
C THR A 89 -15.78 8.96 -3.10
N PRO A 90 -16.10 8.56 -4.33
CA PRO A 90 -16.16 9.48 -5.45
C PRO A 90 -17.37 10.41 -5.29
N PRO A 91 -17.27 11.67 -5.76
CA PRO A 91 -18.36 12.64 -5.69
C PRO A 91 -19.50 12.35 -6.66
N PHE A 92 -19.30 11.45 -7.62
CA PHE A 92 -20.27 11.11 -8.67
C PHE A 92 -20.43 9.58 -8.78
N PRO A 93 -21.59 9.09 -9.28
CA PRO A 93 -21.86 7.66 -9.46
C PRO A 93 -21.16 7.10 -10.70
N PHE A 94 -19.81 7.12 -10.70
CA PHE A 94 -19.03 6.47 -11.74
C PHE A 94 -19.20 4.96 -11.70
N THR A 95 -19.13 4.31 -12.85
CA THR A 95 -19.07 2.84 -12.91
C THR A 95 -17.72 2.32 -12.41
N ALA A 96 -17.65 1.05 -12.01
CA ALA A 96 -16.38 0.45 -11.59
C ALA A 96 -15.30 0.53 -12.69
N ALA A 97 -15.68 0.37 -13.97
CA ALA A 97 -14.77 0.55 -15.11
C ALA A 97 -14.27 1.99 -15.21
N GLN A 98 -15.15 2.97 -15.00
CA GLN A 98 -14.76 4.39 -15.00
C GLN A 98 -13.80 4.72 -13.84
N VAL A 99 -14.01 4.13 -12.65
CA VAL A 99 -13.08 4.29 -11.53
C VAL A 99 -11.73 3.63 -11.84
N ALA A 100 -11.73 2.42 -12.39
CA ALA A 100 -10.50 1.71 -12.75
C ALA A 100 -9.70 2.43 -13.82
N VAL A 101 -10.34 2.98 -14.87
CA VAL A 101 -9.68 3.70 -15.95
C VAL A 101 -9.05 5.03 -15.50
N MET A 102 -9.47 5.61 -14.38
CA MET A 102 -8.79 6.79 -13.79
C MET A 102 -7.32 6.51 -13.47
N GLY A 103 -6.93 5.24 -13.24
CA GLY A 103 -5.54 4.82 -13.11
C GLY A 103 -4.70 5.18 -14.34
N ARG A 104 -5.31 5.26 -15.54
CA ARG A 104 -4.63 5.58 -16.79
C ARG A 104 -4.30 7.06 -16.99
N THR A 105 -4.77 7.95 -16.09
CA THR A 105 -4.64 9.42 -16.24
C THR A 105 -3.20 9.88 -16.46
N SER A 106 -2.20 9.22 -15.84
CA SER A 106 -0.78 9.54 -16.04
C SER A 106 -0.27 9.21 -17.44
N HIS A 107 -0.96 8.34 -18.20
CA HIS A 107 -0.61 7.93 -19.56
C HIS A 107 -1.36 8.72 -20.64
N MET A 108 -2.43 9.43 -20.28
CA MET A 108 -3.25 10.19 -21.20
C MET A 108 -2.64 11.58 -21.48
N GLN A 109 -2.92 12.15 -22.65
CA GLN A 109 -2.59 13.54 -22.92
C GLN A 109 -3.48 14.49 -22.10
N THR A 110 -3.01 15.71 -21.86
CA THR A 110 -3.81 16.73 -21.17
C THR A 110 -5.08 17.00 -21.97
N PHE A 111 -6.22 16.95 -21.29
CA PHE A 111 -7.58 17.09 -21.86
C PHE A 111 -8.05 15.95 -22.78
N ALA A 112 -7.31 14.85 -22.91
CA ALA A 112 -7.79 13.69 -23.66
C ALA A 112 -8.72 12.84 -22.80
N SER A 113 -9.74 12.27 -23.44
CA SER A 113 -10.55 11.21 -22.83
C SER A 113 -9.81 9.86 -22.90
N ALA A 114 -10.17 8.94 -21.99
CA ALA A 114 -9.64 7.60 -22.02
C ALA A 114 -9.98 6.89 -23.34
N SER A 115 -8.97 6.26 -23.93
CA SER A 115 -9.10 5.50 -25.18
C SER A 115 -9.70 4.10 -24.92
N LYS A 116 -10.12 3.42 -25.99
CA LYS A 116 -10.53 2.00 -25.92
C LYS A 116 -9.43 1.11 -25.31
N LYS A 117 -8.16 1.43 -25.58
CA LYS A 117 -7.01 0.71 -25.01
C LYS A 117 -6.95 0.91 -23.50
N ASP A 118 -7.19 2.12 -23.00
CA ASP A 118 -7.17 2.42 -21.56
C ASP A 118 -8.30 1.68 -20.84
N TYR A 119 -9.49 1.65 -21.41
CA TYR A 119 -10.60 0.87 -20.88
C TYR A 119 -10.30 -0.64 -20.86
N LYS A 120 -9.68 -1.18 -21.91
CA LYS A 120 -9.28 -2.59 -21.94
C LYS A 120 -8.33 -2.93 -20.79
N ILE A 121 -7.29 -2.11 -20.57
CA ILE A 121 -6.35 -2.28 -19.44
C ILE A 121 -7.09 -2.22 -18.10
N ALA A 122 -8.03 -1.28 -17.93
CA ALA A 122 -8.81 -1.15 -16.72
C ALA A 122 -9.72 -2.38 -16.48
N GLU A 123 -10.38 -2.88 -17.53
CA GLU A 123 -11.21 -4.08 -17.44
C GLU A 123 -10.37 -5.33 -17.12
N GLU A 124 -9.20 -5.50 -17.74
CA GLU A 124 -8.26 -6.57 -17.40
C GLU A 124 -7.81 -6.51 -15.93
N ALA A 125 -7.60 -5.29 -15.40
CA ALA A 125 -7.29 -5.12 -13.99
C ALA A 125 -8.46 -5.48 -13.06
N LEU A 126 -9.71 -5.18 -13.45
CA LEU A 126 -10.91 -5.60 -12.72
C LEU A 126 -11.06 -7.13 -12.72
N GLU A 127 -10.84 -7.77 -13.88
CA GLU A 127 -10.84 -9.24 -14.00
C GLU A 127 -9.76 -9.87 -13.13
N LEU A 128 -8.57 -9.29 -13.11
CA LEU A 128 -7.46 -9.74 -12.27
C LEU A 128 -7.83 -9.73 -10.79
N MET A 129 -8.61 -8.73 -10.35
CA MET A 129 -9.11 -8.63 -8.98
C MET A 129 -10.36 -9.47 -8.70
N GLY A 130 -10.91 -10.13 -9.73
CA GLY A 130 -12.10 -10.97 -9.62
C GLY A 130 -13.40 -10.17 -9.46
N VAL A 131 -13.41 -8.92 -9.92
CA VAL A 131 -14.57 -8.00 -9.88
C VAL A 131 -14.95 -7.46 -11.26
N GLY A 132 -14.56 -8.16 -12.33
CA GLY A 132 -14.88 -7.77 -13.70
C GLY A 132 -16.40 -7.75 -13.97
N TYR A 133 -17.16 -8.58 -13.26
CA TYR A 133 -18.64 -8.61 -13.34
C TYR A 133 -19.31 -7.29 -12.87
N LEU A 134 -18.58 -6.44 -12.14
CA LEU A 134 -19.05 -5.15 -11.64
C LEU A 134 -18.73 -3.98 -12.58
N LYS A 135 -18.12 -4.21 -13.75
CA LYS A 135 -17.56 -3.12 -14.56
C LYS A 135 -18.57 -2.02 -14.90
N ASP A 136 -19.82 -2.38 -15.12
CA ASP A 136 -20.91 -1.47 -15.48
C ASP A 136 -21.75 -1.00 -14.27
N GLU A 137 -21.48 -1.56 -13.07
CA GLU A 137 -22.18 -1.21 -11.83
C GLU A 137 -21.68 0.13 -11.28
N ALA A 138 -22.60 0.88 -10.67
CA ALA A 138 -22.22 2.13 -10.00
C ALA A 138 -21.33 1.85 -8.78
N TYR A 139 -20.13 2.44 -8.75
CA TYR A 139 -19.16 2.25 -7.66
C TYR A 139 -19.72 2.57 -6.27
N THR A 140 -20.71 3.48 -6.20
CA THR A 140 -21.39 3.85 -4.95
C THR A 140 -22.38 2.80 -4.45
N GLU A 141 -22.83 1.90 -5.32
CA GLU A 141 -23.87 0.89 -5.02
C GLU A 141 -23.29 -0.49 -4.69
N ILE A 142 -22.03 -0.75 -5.03
CA ILE A 142 -21.33 -1.99 -4.68
C ILE A 142 -20.87 -1.99 -3.21
N SER A 143 -20.61 -3.18 -2.65
CA SER A 143 -20.19 -3.34 -1.25
C SER A 143 -18.83 -2.66 -0.96
N GLY A 144 -18.53 -2.40 0.32
CA GLY A 144 -17.27 -1.81 0.74
C GLY A 144 -16.05 -2.64 0.34
N GLY A 145 -16.17 -3.98 0.40
CA GLY A 145 -15.12 -4.90 -0.05
C GLY A 145 -14.88 -4.83 -1.55
N GLU A 146 -15.95 -4.84 -2.35
CA GLU A 146 -15.87 -4.70 -3.80
C GLU A 146 -15.27 -3.35 -4.21
N ARG A 147 -15.66 -2.27 -3.55
CA ARG A 147 -15.05 -0.95 -3.76
C ARG A 147 -13.54 -0.98 -3.55
N GLN A 148 -13.06 -1.66 -2.52
CA GLN A 148 -11.64 -1.79 -2.25
C GLN A 148 -10.92 -2.57 -3.37
N LEU A 149 -11.52 -3.65 -3.88
CA LEU A 149 -10.96 -4.41 -5.01
C LEU A 149 -10.90 -3.57 -6.30
N VAL A 150 -11.92 -2.74 -6.56
CA VAL A 150 -11.91 -1.78 -7.67
C VAL A 150 -10.81 -0.72 -7.51
N LEU A 151 -10.54 -0.21 -6.29
CA LEU A 151 -9.43 0.71 -6.05
C LEU A 151 -8.07 0.08 -6.30
N ILE A 152 -7.91 -1.19 -5.94
CA ILE A 152 -6.68 -1.93 -6.23
C ILE A 152 -6.55 -2.13 -7.75
N ALA A 153 -7.64 -2.50 -8.45
CA ALA A 153 -7.65 -2.60 -9.91
C ALA A 153 -7.26 -1.28 -10.58
N ARG A 154 -7.75 -0.13 -10.09
CA ARG A 154 -7.34 1.19 -10.54
C ARG A 154 -5.83 1.41 -10.43
N ALA A 155 -5.23 1.04 -9.30
CA ALA A 155 -3.79 1.17 -9.09
C ALA A 155 -2.98 0.18 -9.96
N ILE A 156 -3.51 -1.01 -10.22
CA ILE A 156 -2.90 -1.98 -11.16
C ILE A 156 -2.95 -1.44 -12.59
N ALA A 157 -4.10 -0.87 -13.01
CA ALA A 157 -4.28 -0.27 -14.32
C ALA A 157 -3.33 0.93 -14.58
N GLN A 158 -2.82 1.56 -13.54
CA GLN A 158 -1.83 2.63 -13.64
C GLN A 158 -0.47 2.13 -14.19
N GLU A 159 -0.17 0.83 -14.11
CA GLU A 159 1.09 0.21 -14.61
C GLU A 159 2.36 0.90 -14.07
N SER A 160 2.34 1.33 -12.82
CA SER A 160 3.49 1.94 -12.15
C SER A 160 4.52 0.90 -11.70
N ASP A 161 5.78 1.34 -11.54
CA ASP A 161 6.90 0.49 -11.09
C ASP A 161 6.74 0.09 -9.62
N TYR A 162 6.17 1.00 -8.79
CA TYR A 162 5.93 0.81 -7.36
C TYR A 162 4.46 1.00 -7.03
N LEU A 163 3.99 0.27 -6.01
CA LEU A 163 2.64 0.41 -5.46
C LEU A 163 2.72 0.70 -3.96
N ILE A 164 2.06 1.77 -3.54
CA ILE A 164 1.86 2.09 -2.13
C ILE A 164 0.40 1.82 -1.79
N MET A 165 0.15 0.98 -0.78
CA MET A 165 -1.18 0.56 -0.38
C MET A 165 -1.43 0.87 1.10
N ASP A 166 -2.40 1.72 1.39
CA ASP A 166 -2.75 2.09 2.77
C ASP A 166 -3.86 1.18 3.29
N GLU A 167 -3.50 0.20 4.12
CA GLU A 167 -4.38 -0.83 4.69
C GLU A 167 -5.31 -1.50 3.65
N PRO A 168 -4.75 -2.11 2.57
CA PRO A 168 -5.54 -2.58 1.42
C PRO A 168 -6.53 -3.70 1.75
N THR A 169 -6.40 -4.32 2.91
CA THR A 169 -7.23 -5.44 3.38
C THR A 169 -8.25 -5.02 4.44
N SER A 170 -8.26 -3.74 4.85
CA SER A 170 -9.24 -3.24 5.80
C SER A 170 -10.65 -3.39 5.24
N ASN A 171 -11.60 -3.76 6.11
CA ASN A 171 -13.02 -3.96 5.76
C ASN A 171 -13.31 -5.09 4.74
N LEU A 172 -12.34 -5.98 4.49
CA LEU A 172 -12.52 -7.18 3.66
C LEU A 172 -12.86 -8.39 4.54
N ASP A 173 -13.74 -9.25 4.03
CA ASP A 173 -13.90 -10.59 4.57
C ASP A 173 -12.62 -11.43 4.38
N PHE A 174 -12.56 -12.56 5.07
CA PHE A 174 -11.39 -13.44 5.04
C PHE A 174 -10.98 -13.86 3.62
N GLY A 175 -11.96 -14.23 2.77
CA GLY A 175 -11.68 -14.69 1.41
C GLY A 175 -11.08 -13.59 0.53
N ASN A 176 -11.68 -12.40 0.57
CA ASN A 176 -11.21 -11.24 -0.20
C ASN A 176 -9.84 -10.75 0.32
N ARG A 177 -9.61 -10.79 1.65
CA ARG A 177 -8.31 -10.48 2.25
C ARG A 177 -7.20 -11.37 1.68
N VAL A 178 -7.41 -12.69 1.68
CA VAL A 178 -6.45 -13.65 1.10
C VAL A 178 -6.23 -13.41 -0.38
N ARG A 179 -7.29 -13.09 -1.14
CA ARG A 179 -7.17 -12.73 -2.57
C ARG A 179 -6.29 -11.50 -2.78
N VAL A 180 -6.48 -10.44 -2.00
CA VAL A 180 -5.66 -9.22 -2.07
C VAL A 180 -4.20 -9.53 -1.77
N LEU A 181 -3.91 -10.24 -0.67
CA LEU A 181 -2.54 -10.61 -0.30
C LEU A 181 -1.86 -11.46 -1.40
N ARG A 182 -2.60 -12.41 -1.99
CA ARG A 182 -2.10 -13.18 -3.14
C ARG A 182 -1.75 -12.28 -4.32
N ARG A 183 -2.57 -11.26 -4.61
CA ARG A 183 -2.30 -10.31 -5.70
C ARG A 183 -1.10 -9.42 -5.41
N VAL A 184 -0.97 -8.94 -4.18
CA VAL A 184 0.23 -8.20 -3.73
C VAL A 184 1.49 -9.01 -4.03
N ARG A 185 1.51 -10.27 -3.64
CA ARG A 185 2.63 -11.18 -3.91
C ARG A 185 2.89 -11.36 -5.41
N GLN A 186 1.84 -11.61 -6.20
CA GLN A 186 1.98 -11.77 -7.66
C GLN A 186 2.49 -10.51 -8.34
N LEU A 187 2.10 -9.31 -7.87
CA LEU A 187 2.62 -8.05 -8.40
C LEU A 187 4.12 -7.90 -8.11
N ALA A 188 4.57 -8.31 -6.94
CA ALA A 188 5.99 -8.33 -6.62
C ALA A 188 6.74 -9.37 -7.46
N GLU A 189 6.22 -10.60 -7.57
CA GLU A 189 6.79 -11.65 -8.44
C GLU A 189 6.89 -11.20 -9.91
N ALA A 190 5.99 -10.30 -10.35
CA ALA A 190 6.05 -9.65 -11.66
C ALA A 190 7.03 -8.46 -11.74
N GLY A 191 7.83 -8.22 -10.71
CA GLY A 191 8.90 -7.21 -10.68
C GLY A 191 8.49 -5.85 -10.15
N ARG A 192 7.26 -5.66 -9.60
CA ARG A 192 6.87 -4.39 -8.98
C ARG A 192 7.32 -4.33 -7.52
N GLY A 193 7.83 -3.17 -7.08
CA GLY A 193 8.03 -2.93 -5.65
C GLY A 193 6.71 -2.57 -4.97
N VAL A 194 6.41 -3.18 -3.83
CA VAL A 194 5.16 -2.91 -3.10
C VAL A 194 5.46 -2.49 -1.66
N ILE A 195 4.87 -1.37 -1.22
CA ILE A 195 4.82 -0.99 0.20
C ILE A 195 3.37 -1.02 0.64
N MET A 196 3.05 -1.75 1.70
CA MET A 196 1.70 -1.74 2.25
C MET A 196 1.71 -1.48 3.75
N THR A 197 0.77 -0.64 4.23
CA THR A 197 0.52 -0.57 5.67
C THR A 197 -0.41 -1.68 6.10
N THR A 198 -0.21 -2.17 7.30
CA THR A 198 -1.12 -3.08 7.97
C THR A 198 -1.00 -2.94 9.49
N HIS A 199 -2.01 -3.34 10.21
CA HIS A 199 -1.97 -3.53 11.67
C HIS A 199 -2.01 -5.02 12.05
N ASP A 200 -2.04 -5.90 11.06
CA ASP A 200 -2.13 -7.35 11.22
C ASP A 200 -0.77 -7.99 10.85
N PRO A 201 -0.04 -8.60 11.81
CA PRO A 201 1.25 -9.23 11.56
C PRO A 201 1.16 -10.41 10.58
N ASP A 202 0.02 -11.09 10.51
CA ASP A 202 -0.17 -12.20 9.58
C ASP A 202 -0.06 -11.77 8.12
N HIS A 203 -0.43 -10.54 7.82
CA HIS A 203 -0.23 -10.00 6.48
C HIS A 203 1.25 -9.88 6.14
N ALA A 204 2.08 -9.43 7.09
CA ALA A 204 3.53 -9.36 6.87
C ALA A 204 4.14 -10.74 6.69
N PHE A 205 3.83 -11.70 7.56
CA PHE A 205 4.29 -13.09 7.41
C PHE A 205 3.83 -13.72 6.09
N ALA A 206 2.66 -13.36 5.58
CA ALA A 206 2.13 -13.93 4.35
C ALA A 206 2.84 -13.43 3.09
N VAL A 207 3.26 -12.16 3.02
CA VAL A 207 3.66 -11.56 1.74
C VAL A 207 4.96 -10.76 1.76
N SER A 208 5.44 -10.28 2.91
CA SER A 208 6.59 -9.39 2.95
C SER A 208 7.90 -10.11 3.26
N SER A 209 8.97 -9.72 2.57
CA SER A 209 10.34 -10.07 2.90
C SER A 209 10.91 -9.15 3.97
N LYS A 210 10.52 -7.87 3.94
CA LYS A 210 10.95 -6.85 4.90
C LYS A 210 9.78 -6.19 5.58
N VAL A 211 10.01 -5.75 6.79
CA VAL A 211 9.03 -5.01 7.59
C VAL A 211 9.67 -3.77 8.20
N THR A 212 8.88 -2.69 8.25
CA THR A 212 9.17 -1.53 9.07
C THR A 212 8.10 -1.43 10.15
N VAL A 213 8.51 -1.49 11.40
CA VAL A 213 7.62 -1.38 12.56
C VAL A 213 7.78 0.01 13.17
N ILE A 214 6.70 0.78 13.24
CA ILE A 214 6.68 2.10 13.86
C ILE A 214 6.07 1.96 15.26
N LYS A 215 6.89 2.29 16.29
CA LYS A 215 6.51 2.24 17.69
C LYS A 215 5.87 3.55 18.18
N LYS A 216 5.17 3.47 19.30
CA LYS A 216 4.72 4.68 20.02
C LYS A 216 5.95 5.50 20.43
N GLY A 217 5.90 6.81 20.15
CA GLY A 217 7.07 7.69 20.39
C GLY A 217 7.89 8.01 19.15
N GLY A 218 7.61 7.35 18.00
CA GLY A 218 8.25 7.65 16.72
C GLY A 218 9.51 6.83 16.42
N GLU A 219 9.92 5.96 17.33
CA GLU A 219 10.97 4.97 17.05
C GLU A 219 10.48 3.98 15.98
N TYR A 220 11.41 3.48 15.18
CA TYR A 220 11.11 2.46 14.18
C TYR A 220 12.22 1.42 14.08
N LEU A 221 11.83 0.23 13.64
CA LEU A 221 12.73 -0.87 13.31
C LEU A 221 12.46 -1.30 11.88
N THR A 222 13.49 -1.53 11.10
CA THR A 222 13.38 -2.03 9.71
C THR A 222 14.34 -3.20 9.52
N GLY A 223 13.87 -4.26 8.89
CA GLY A 223 14.69 -5.44 8.61
C GLY A 223 13.87 -6.58 8.02
N ASP A 224 14.45 -7.76 8.01
CA ASP A 224 13.78 -8.99 7.59
C ASP A 224 12.54 -9.26 8.45
N THR A 225 11.47 -9.69 7.80
CA THR A 225 10.18 -9.90 8.49
C THR A 225 10.30 -10.94 9.61
N ASP A 226 11.02 -12.02 9.38
CA ASP A 226 11.16 -13.10 10.34
C ASP A 226 12.08 -12.74 11.52
N GLU A 227 13.04 -11.84 11.29
CA GLU A 227 13.95 -11.36 12.34
C GLU A 227 13.31 -10.27 13.20
N ILE A 228 12.56 -9.37 12.59
CA ILE A 228 11.96 -8.20 13.26
C ILE A 228 10.69 -8.59 14.03
N LEU A 229 9.78 -9.38 13.43
CA LEU A 229 8.49 -9.72 14.06
C LEU A 229 8.63 -10.83 15.10
N THR A 230 9.36 -10.54 16.18
CA THR A 230 9.47 -11.41 17.34
C THR A 230 8.25 -11.30 18.27
N CYS A 231 7.99 -12.34 19.08
CA CYS A 231 6.94 -12.28 20.10
C CYS A 231 7.11 -11.05 21.01
N ALA A 232 8.34 -10.78 21.47
CA ALA A 232 8.62 -9.63 22.35
C ALA A 232 8.25 -8.29 21.73
N LEU A 233 8.56 -8.10 20.43
CA LEU A 233 8.18 -6.87 19.72
C LEU A 233 6.67 -6.78 19.52
N MET A 234 6.02 -7.90 19.18
CA MET A 234 4.56 -7.93 19.02
C MET A 234 3.83 -7.67 20.34
N ASP A 235 4.33 -8.21 21.46
CA ASP A 235 3.81 -7.93 22.81
C ASP A 235 3.87 -6.43 23.12
N GLU A 236 5.01 -5.78 22.79
CA GLU A 236 5.19 -4.34 22.97
C GLU A 236 4.21 -3.51 22.11
N ILE A 237 4.04 -3.88 20.85
CA ILE A 237 3.22 -3.11 19.90
C ILE A 237 1.73 -3.23 20.20
N TYR A 238 1.28 -4.46 20.48
CA TYR A 238 -0.14 -4.77 20.65
C TYR A 238 -0.60 -4.72 22.11
N GLY A 239 0.31 -4.74 23.07
CA GLY A 239 0.00 -4.69 24.51
C GLY A 239 -0.66 -5.97 25.05
N ILE A 240 -0.45 -7.10 24.37
CA ILE A 240 -0.95 -8.43 24.73
C ILE A 240 0.19 -9.44 24.59
N ARG A 241 0.10 -10.58 25.25
CA ARG A 241 1.04 -11.68 25.02
C ARG A 241 0.76 -12.32 23.65
N THR A 242 1.82 -12.50 22.88
CA THR A 242 1.72 -13.11 21.55
C THR A 242 2.66 -14.31 21.42
N GLY A 243 2.36 -15.18 20.49
CA GLY A 243 3.20 -16.26 20.03
C GLY A 243 3.26 -16.29 18.50
N VAL A 244 4.24 -16.97 17.96
CA VAL A 244 4.30 -17.28 16.53
C VAL A 244 4.15 -18.79 16.38
N ALA A 245 3.15 -19.22 15.63
CA ALA A 245 2.93 -20.60 15.27
C ALA A 245 3.35 -20.84 13.82
N ASP A 246 4.02 -21.97 13.58
CA ASP A 246 4.31 -22.47 12.24
C ASP A 246 3.25 -23.46 11.83
N THR A 247 2.74 -23.31 10.62
CA THR A 247 1.85 -24.29 9.97
C THR A 247 2.37 -24.59 8.57
N VAL A 248 1.85 -25.67 7.98
CA VAL A 248 2.22 -26.06 6.61
C VAL A 248 1.00 -25.93 5.73
N ALA A 249 1.12 -25.12 4.69
CA ALA A 249 0.08 -24.98 3.66
C ALA A 249 -0.06 -26.29 2.84
N PRO A 250 -1.19 -26.52 2.15
CA PRO A 250 -1.39 -27.71 1.33
C PRO A 250 -0.34 -27.93 0.22
N ASP A 251 0.34 -26.87 -0.19
CA ASP A 251 1.44 -26.91 -1.17
C ASP A 251 2.83 -27.16 -0.56
N GLY A 252 2.89 -27.46 0.76
CA GLY A 252 4.12 -27.78 1.49
C GLY A 252 4.90 -26.56 2.00
N ARG A 253 4.47 -25.33 1.75
CA ARG A 253 5.13 -24.12 2.25
C ARG A 253 4.86 -23.94 3.74
N ARG A 254 5.91 -23.55 4.47
CA ARG A 254 5.75 -23.11 5.86
C ARG A 254 5.08 -21.73 5.87
N VAL A 255 4.12 -21.57 6.76
CA VAL A 255 3.37 -20.34 6.97
C VAL A 255 3.43 -20.00 8.45
N LYS A 256 3.87 -18.80 8.78
CA LYS A 256 3.84 -18.28 10.15
C LYS A 256 2.53 -17.53 10.39
N THR A 257 2.04 -17.61 11.60
CA THR A 257 0.87 -16.86 12.06
C THR A 257 1.09 -16.37 13.49
N ALA A 258 0.65 -15.15 13.77
CA ALA A 258 0.68 -14.59 15.11
C ALA A 258 -0.54 -15.08 15.90
N VAL A 259 -0.31 -15.49 17.13
CA VAL A 259 -1.37 -15.96 18.05
C VAL A 259 -1.37 -15.07 19.29
N GLY A 260 -2.50 -14.44 19.58
CA GLY A 260 -2.70 -13.71 20.83
C GLY A 260 -3.17 -14.64 21.94
N TYR A 261 -2.60 -14.52 23.13
CA TYR A 261 -3.02 -15.26 24.33
C TYR A 261 -3.92 -14.37 25.19
N LEU A 262 -5.05 -14.95 25.66
CA LEU A 262 -6.01 -14.31 26.55
C LEU A 262 -5.55 -14.39 28.02
#